data_6858ad0b0abf7262add70eec32b6acc2
#
_entry.id   6858ad0b0abf7262add70eec32b6acc2
#
_cell.length_a   1.000
_cell.length_b   1.000
_cell.length_c   1.000
_cell.angle_alpha   90.00
_cell.angle_beta   90.00
_cell.angle_gamma   90.00
#
_symmetry.space_group_name_H-M   'P 1'
#
loop_
_entity.id
_entity.type
_entity.pdbx_description
1 polymer ?
#
loop_
_entity_poly.entity_id
_entity_poly.type
_entity_poly.pdbx_seq_one_letter_code
_entity_poly.pdbx_strand_id
1 'polypeptide(L)'
;MSRIRRILVDGRTPVNYTIFAPVHRAMRGDPRVRFTFISSDEPSRVREIFAGAGPEARFTVPAAAAIRSFDAYLASDFMWTRHLRRPCRIQMFHGVGGKYGFDAPTESMRMWDRLLFVNRRRLANFIKAGAIDEDSPAVRLVGMPKVDCLVDGSLRRDAVLRSLALDPNRTTVLYAPTWSPASSLNKLGEELIDELLARPINLIVKLHDRSRDLRPRYSGGIDWMARLRPKLSRPHAHLADSSDICPLLAAADVMVTDHSSCGFEYLLLDRPIVRIHVPELLQLANIHRDYVQLLSEVSDSTREVADTIAAVERAIADPSSRSATRRVVAADLFHEPGTATARCAAALYEAVGLEPHPFASLERTASSTSSEMDAACLPSA
;
A
#
# COMPACT_ATOMS: atom_id res chain seq x y z
N MET A 1 15.73 -33.33 -11.39
CA MET A 1 15.31 -32.18 -10.55
C MET A 1 15.04 -30.97 -11.46
N SER A 2 13.87 -30.37 -11.42
CA SER A 2 13.57 -29.16 -12.20
C SER A 2 14.49 -28.02 -11.74
N ARG A 3 14.97 -27.21 -12.70
CA ARG A 3 15.82 -26.04 -12.41
C ARG A 3 15.09 -25.04 -11.52
N ILE A 4 15.71 -24.61 -10.42
CA ILE A 4 15.17 -23.56 -9.54
C ILE A 4 15.11 -22.23 -10.31
N ARG A 5 13.95 -21.60 -10.35
CA ARG A 5 13.72 -20.27 -10.91
C ARG A 5 14.05 -19.19 -9.86
N ARG A 6 14.86 -18.24 -10.26
CA ARG A 6 15.35 -17.17 -9.37
C ARG A 6 14.69 -15.86 -9.73
N ILE A 7 13.98 -15.26 -8.78
CA ILE A 7 13.30 -13.98 -8.93
C ILE A 7 14.02 -12.94 -8.08
N LEU A 8 14.47 -11.85 -8.69
CA LEU A 8 15.04 -10.70 -8.02
C LEU A 8 13.94 -9.66 -7.82
N VAL A 9 13.74 -9.25 -6.58
CA VAL A 9 12.72 -8.24 -6.20
C VAL A 9 13.43 -6.98 -5.77
N ASP A 10 13.12 -5.86 -6.42
CA ASP A 10 13.69 -4.55 -6.13
C ASP A 10 12.67 -3.65 -5.40
N GLY A 11 13.14 -2.96 -4.36
CA GLY A 11 12.34 -2.05 -3.56
C GLY A 11 13.15 -0.86 -3.06
N ARG A 12 12.47 0.28 -2.96
CA ARG A 12 13.05 1.56 -2.53
C ARG A 12 12.71 1.89 -1.08
N THR A 13 11.54 1.44 -0.64
CA THR A 13 11.01 1.70 0.71
C THR A 13 10.27 0.46 1.21
N PRO A 14 10.01 0.33 2.52
CA PRO A 14 9.23 -0.79 3.07
C PRO A 14 7.84 -0.95 2.43
N VAL A 15 7.22 0.15 1.97
CA VAL A 15 5.94 0.10 1.23
C VAL A 15 6.03 -0.77 -0.03
N ASN A 16 7.16 -0.76 -0.76
CA ASN A 16 7.32 -1.61 -1.94
C ASN A 16 7.20 -3.10 -1.59
N TYR A 17 7.74 -3.49 -0.42
CA TYR A 17 7.57 -4.86 0.04
C TYR A 17 6.12 -5.17 0.45
N THR A 18 5.42 -4.27 1.16
CA THR A 18 4.01 -4.52 1.57
C THR A 18 3.09 -4.79 0.38
N ILE A 19 3.38 -4.20 -0.78
CA ILE A 19 2.64 -4.43 -2.03
C ILE A 19 2.86 -5.84 -2.55
N PHE A 20 4.10 -6.32 -2.48
CA PHE A 20 4.51 -7.63 -2.97
C PHE A 20 4.32 -8.75 -1.93
N ALA A 21 4.26 -8.43 -0.65
CA ALA A 21 4.25 -9.39 0.44
C ALA A 21 3.20 -10.52 0.31
N PRO A 22 1.94 -10.26 -0.10
CA PRO A 22 0.96 -11.34 -0.29
C PRO A 22 1.42 -12.34 -1.34
N VAL A 23 1.95 -11.88 -2.46
CA VAL A 23 2.45 -12.73 -3.55
C VAL A 23 3.69 -13.52 -3.10
N HIS A 24 4.60 -12.87 -2.36
CA HIS A 24 5.77 -13.54 -1.79
C HIS A 24 5.35 -14.66 -0.82
N ARG A 25 4.39 -14.40 0.09
CA ARG A 25 3.87 -15.42 1.00
C ARG A 25 3.26 -16.61 0.26
N ALA A 26 2.46 -16.34 -0.79
CA ALA A 26 1.81 -17.37 -1.59
C ALA A 26 2.81 -18.25 -2.39
N MET A 27 4.00 -17.72 -2.72
CA MET A 27 4.96 -18.42 -3.58
C MET A 27 6.21 -18.93 -2.84
N ARG A 28 6.56 -18.38 -1.66
CA ARG A 28 7.83 -18.71 -0.97
C ARG A 28 7.98 -20.17 -0.55
N GLY A 29 6.85 -20.89 -0.40
CA GLY A 29 6.82 -22.32 -0.07
C GLY A 29 7.11 -23.24 -1.25
N ASP A 30 7.14 -22.73 -2.50
CA ASP A 30 7.43 -23.53 -3.68
C ASP A 30 8.95 -23.77 -3.81
N PRO A 31 9.44 -25.02 -3.71
CA PRO A 31 10.88 -25.34 -3.81
C PRO A 31 11.48 -25.03 -5.20
N ARG A 32 10.63 -24.86 -6.23
CA ARG A 32 11.05 -24.51 -7.59
C ARG A 32 11.36 -23.02 -7.74
N VAL A 33 10.95 -22.16 -6.76
CA VAL A 33 11.11 -20.70 -6.82
C VAL A 33 12.03 -20.22 -5.69
N ARG A 34 12.88 -19.26 -5.99
CA ARG A 34 13.77 -18.63 -5.01
C ARG A 34 13.77 -17.13 -5.19
N PHE A 35 13.32 -16.41 -4.16
CA PHE A 35 13.38 -14.96 -4.11
C PHE A 35 14.74 -14.48 -3.58
N THR A 36 15.19 -13.35 -4.14
CA THR A 36 16.32 -12.57 -3.66
C THR A 36 15.92 -11.10 -3.69
N PHE A 37 16.24 -10.36 -2.66
CA PHE A 37 15.83 -8.98 -2.49
C PHE A 37 17.00 -8.02 -2.69
N ILE A 38 16.72 -6.89 -3.32
CA ILE A 38 17.69 -5.84 -3.62
C ILE A 38 17.03 -4.47 -3.41
N SER A 39 17.84 -3.47 -3.11
CA SER A 39 17.47 -2.07 -3.30
C SER A 39 18.50 -1.42 -4.22
N SER A 40 18.06 -1.06 -5.42
CA SER A 40 18.94 -0.38 -6.39
C SER A 40 19.25 1.05 -5.99
N ASP A 41 18.32 1.73 -5.31
CA ASP A 41 18.45 3.12 -4.88
C ASP A 41 19.08 3.28 -3.49
N GLU A 42 18.80 2.35 -2.56
CA GLU A 42 19.23 2.41 -1.15
C GLU A 42 19.84 1.06 -0.70
N PRO A 43 20.98 0.63 -1.33
CA PRO A 43 21.53 -0.72 -1.09
C PRO A 43 21.87 -1.03 0.37
N SER A 44 22.29 -0.02 1.14
CA SER A 44 22.61 -0.16 2.57
C SER A 44 21.37 -0.47 3.43
N ARG A 45 20.17 -0.10 2.96
CA ARG A 45 18.89 -0.28 3.68
C ARG A 45 18.09 -1.49 3.23
N VAL A 46 18.64 -2.36 2.37
CA VAL A 46 17.90 -3.50 1.81
C VAL A 46 17.25 -4.38 2.87
N ARG A 47 17.92 -4.61 4.00
CA ARG A 47 17.37 -5.44 5.10
C ARG A 47 16.21 -4.76 5.83
N GLU A 48 16.26 -3.46 6.00
CA GLU A 48 15.17 -2.64 6.55
C GLU A 48 13.96 -2.64 5.61
N ILE A 49 14.20 -2.38 4.32
CA ILE A 49 13.15 -2.32 3.29
C ILE A 49 12.37 -3.63 3.21
N PHE A 50 13.05 -4.76 3.34
CA PHE A 50 12.46 -6.09 3.22
C PHE A 50 12.41 -6.85 4.56
N ALA A 51 12.35 -6.15 5.70
CA ALA A 51 12.30 -6.78 7.03
C ALA A 51 11.15 -7.79 7.16
N GLY A 52 9.99 -7.50 6.56
CA GLY A 52 8.84 -8.40 6.55
C GLY A 52 8.98 -9.65 5.68
N ALA A 53 10.08 -9.82 4.92
CA ALA A 53 10.29 -11.00 4.07
C ALA A 53 10.63 -12.28 4.87
N GLY A 54 10.90 -12.12 6.17
CA GLY A 54 11.19 -13.23 7.07
C GLY A 54 12.68 -13.58 7.16
N PRO A 55 13.06 -14.46 8.12
CA PRO A 55 14.45 -14.78 8.42
C PRO A 55 15.18 -15.50 7.28
N GLU A 56 14.46 -16.23 6.42
CA GLU A 56 15.01 -16.95 5.28
C GLU A 56 15.27 -16.06 4.06
N ALA A 57 14.96 -14.74 4.15
CA ALA A 57 15.11 -13.82 3.05
C ALA A 57 16.57 -13.68 2.61
N ARG A 58 16.78 -13.75 1.30
CA ARG A 58 18.10 -13.61 0.68
C ARG A 58 18.27 -12.21 0.14
N PHE A 59 19.38 -11.59 0.45
CA PHE A 59 19.68 -10.22 0.03
C PHE A 59 20.91 -10.19 -0.89
N THR A 60 20.96 -9.19 -1.76
CA THR A 60 22.10 -8.93 -2.63
C THR A 60 22.28 -7.42 -2.82
N VAL A 61 23.38 -7.03 -3.46
CA VAL A 61 23.68 -5.65 -3.85
C VAL A 61 23.71 -5.53 -5.37
N PRO A 62 23.53 -4.31 -5.95
CA PRO A 62 23.45 -4.12 -7.39
C PRO A 62 24.63 -4.72 -8.18
N ALA A 63 25.86 -4.54 -7.71
CA ALA A 63 27.06 -5.10 -8.36
C ALA A 63 27.04 -6.63 -8.42
N ALA A 64 26.62 -7.29 -7.33
CA ALA A 64 26.53 -8.75 -7.30
C ALA A 64 25.31 -9.26 -8.09
N ALA A 65 24.21 -8.53 -8.12
CA ALA A 65 23.04 -8.87 -8.91
C ALA A 65 23.35 -8.80 -10.43
N ALA A 66 24.17 -7.82 -10.85
CA ALA A 66 24.52 -7.61 -12.24
C ALA A 66 25.19 -8.84 -12.90
N ILE A 67 26.02 -9.56 -12.15
CA ILE A 67 26.77 -10.74 -12.65
C ILE A 67 26.06 -12.08 -12.40
N ARG A 68 25.00 -12.10 -11.58
CA ARG A 68 24.21 -13.30 -11.31
C ARG A 68 23.10 -13.46 -12.34
N SER A 69 22.72 -14.73 -12.62
CA SER A 69 21.55 -15.03 -13.45
C SER A 69 20.29 -15.04 -12.59
N PHE A 70 19.29 -14.29 -13.03
CA PHE A 70 17.92 -14.36 -12.55
C PHE A 70 17.00 -14.70 -13.71
N ASP A 71 15.90 -15.44 -13.46
CA ASP A 71 14.88 -15.74 -14.45
C ASP A 71 13.90 -14.57 -14.59
N ALA A 72 13.60 -13.86 -13.48
CA ALA A 72 12.79 -12.65 -13.48
C ALA A 72 13.38 -11.56 -12.58
N TYR A 73 13.09 -10.31 -12.93
CA TYR A 73 13.33 -9.09 -12.14
C TYR A 73 12.01 -8.37 -11.96
N LEU A 74 11.60 -8.17 -10.71
CA LEU A 74 10.34 -7.54 -10.32
C LEU A 74 10.62 -6.20 -9.64
N ALA A 75 9.98 -5.13 -10.12
CA ALA A 75 9.99 -3.82 -9.48
C ALA A 75 8.58 -3.22 -9.42
N SER A 76 8.33 -2.27 -8.50
CA SER A 76 7.04 -1.60 -8.36
C SER A 76 7.04 -0.10 -8.69
N ASP A 77 8.22 0.50 -8.88
CA ASP A 77 8.41 1.94 -9.11
C ASP A 77 9.35 2.22 -10.29
N PHE A 78 9.35 1.37 -11.31
CA PHE A 78 10.24 1.48 -12.47
C PHE A 78 11.74 1.52 -12.12
N MET A 79 12.13 0.99 -10.96
CA MET A 79 13.52 0.80 -10.59
C MET A 79 14.19 -0.17 -11.53
N TRP A 80 15.49 0.02 -11.75
CA TRP A 80 16.22 -0.81 -12.67
C TRP A 80 17.65 -1.08 -12.19
N THR A 81 18.05 -2.35 -12.25
CA THR A 81 19.42 -2.80 -12.06
C THR A 81 19.94 -3.42 -13.37
N ARG A 82 21.15 -3.09 -13.79
CA ARG A 82 21.81 -3.71 -14.95
C ARG A 82 22.08 -5.18 -14.67
N HIS A 83 21.87 -6.02 -15.71
CA HIS A 83 22.16 -7.45 -15.68
C HIS A 83 22.94 -7.86 -16.93
N LEU A 84 24.01 -8.68 -16.78
CA LEU A 84 24.74 -9.27 -17.89
C LEU A 84 23.87 -10.26 -18.68
N ARG A 85 22.99 -10.99 -17.98
CA ARG A 85 21.98 -11.87 -18.60
C ARG A 85 20.61 -11.27 -18.32
N ARG A 86 19.89 -10.92 -19.37
CA ARG A 86 18.59 -10.27 -19.28
C ARG A 86 17.55 -11.19 -18.62
N PRO A 87 17.02 -10.85 -17.44
CA PRO A 87 15.87 -11.53 -16.84
C PRO A 87 14.57 -11.08 -17.54
N CYS A 88 13.47 -11.83 -17.37
CA CYS A 88 12.14 -11.33 -17.65
C CYS A 88 11.86 -10.14 -16.71
N ARG A 89 11.59 -8.95 -17.26
CA ARG A 89 11.38 -7.70 -16.52
C ARG A 89 9.92 -7.52 -16.24
N ILE A 90 9.57 -7.38 -14.98
CA ILE A 90 8.18 -7.31 -14.51
C ILE A 90 7.99 -6.02 -13.74
N GLN A 91 7.11 -5.14 -14.22
CA GLN A 91 6.66 -3.96 -13.49
C GLN A 91 5.31 -4.28 -12.83
N MET A 92 5.27 -4.26 -11.51
CA MET A 92 4.06 -4.42 -10.72
C MET A 92 3.62 -3.05 -10.21
N PHE A 93 2.51 -2.54 -10.74
CA PHE A 93 2.03 -1.23 -10.31
C PHE A 93 1.47 -1.28 -8.88
N HIS A 94 1.86 -0.32 -8.05
CA HIS A 94 1.61 -0.30 -6.60
C HIS A 94 0.50 0.66 -6.16
N GLY A 95 -0.20 1.28 -7.07
CA GLY A 95 -1.27 2.21 -6.76
C GLY A 95 -2.31 2.29 -7.85
N VAL A 96 -3.47 2.84 -7.50
CA VAL A 96 -4.62 2.98 -8.41
C VAL A 96 -4.34 3.89 -9.61
N GLY A 97 -3.24 4.64 -9.59
CA GLY A 97 -2.75 5.45 -10.70
C GLY A 97 -3.06 6.94 -10.58
N GLY A 98 -2.46 7.73 -11.46
CA GLY A 98 -2.83 9.12 -11.70
C GLY A 98 -2.35 10.18 -10.71
N LYS A 99 -1.79 9.83 -9.54
CA LYS A 99 -1.44 10.86 -8.53
C LYS A 99 -0.47 11.94 -9.05
N TYR A 100 0.50 11.54 -9.86
CA TYR A 100 1.54 12.44 -10.38
C TYR A 100 1.54 12.53 -11.91
N GLY A 101 0.47 12.10 -12.58
CA GLY A 101 0.39 12.09 -14.04
C GLY A 101 1.35 11.10 -14.71
N PHE A 102 1.83 10.08 -14.01
CA PHE A 102 2.78 9.08 -14.54
C PHE A 102 2.19 8.10 -15.57
N ASP A 103 0.96 8.30 -15.97
CA ASP A 103 0.35 7.51 -17.05
C ASP A 103 0.75 8.05 -18.44
N ALA A 104 1.71 9.00 -18.49
CA ALA A 104 2.30 9.47 -19.74
C ALA A 104 3.29 8.45 -20.30
N PRO A 105 3.38 8.31 -21.64
CA PRO A 105 4.32 7.41 -22.26
C PRO A 105 5.75 7.82 -21.92
N THR A 106 6.55 6.85 -21.46
CA THR A 106 7.99 6.99 -21.30
C THR A 106 8.69 5.86 -22.02
N GLU A 107 9.90 6.10 -22.57
CA GLU A 107 10.70 5.04 -23.17
C GLU A 107 10.95 3.86 -22.22
N SER A 108 10.97 4.16 -20.90
CA SER A 108 11.12 3.15 -19.87
C SER A 108 10.02 2.09 -19.87
N MET A 109 8.82 2.39 -20.37
CA MET A 109 7.71 1.42 -20.44
C MET A 109 8.01 0.25 -21.39
N ARG A 110 8.66 0.52 -22.51
CA ARG A 110 8.99 -0.48 -23.55
C ARG A 110 10.05 -1.50 -23.11
N MET A 111 10.73 -1.24 -21.99
CA MET A 111 11.74 -2.16 -21.48
C MET A 111 11.16 -3.34 -20.68
N TRP A 112 9.88 -3.27 -20.29
CA TRP A 112 9.23 -4.26 -19.43
C TRP A 112 8.59 -5.37 -20.25
N ASP A 113 8.90 -6.63 -19.91
CA ASP A 113 8.35 -7.81 -20.58
C ASP A 113 6.96 -8.18 -20.04
N ARG A 114 6.63 -7.72 -18.81
CA ARG A 114 5.32 -7.85 -18.19
C ARG A 114 4.98 -6.59 -17.41
N LEU A 115 3.73 -6.16 -17.52
CA LEU A 115 3.14 -4.99 -16.88
C LEU A 115 1.90 -5.44 -16.12
N LEU A 116 2.00 -5.49 -14.78
CA LEU A 116 0.94 -5.99 -13.90
C LEU A 116 0.07 -4.82 -13.44
N PHE A 117 -1.06 -4.60 -14.12
CA PHE A 117 -1.97 -3.49 -13.85
C PHE A 117 -2.94 -3.76 -12.69
N VAL A 118 -3.15 -2.73 -11.86
CA VAL A 118 -4.07 -2.75 -10.72
C VAL A 118 -5.54 -2.64 -11.18
N ASN A 119 -5.82 -1.87 -12.24
CA ASN A 119 -7.17 -1.62 -12.72
C ASN A 119 -7.21 -1.30 -14.22
N ARG A 120 -8.43 -1.38 -14.79
CA ARG A 120 -8.67 -1.09 -16.21
C ARG A 120 -8.50 0.40 -16.53
N ARG A 121 -8.87 1.29 -15.58
CA ARG A 121 -8.74 2.74 -15.75
C ARG A 121 -7.30 3.15 -16.04
N ARG A 122 -6.35 2.65 -15.25
CA ARG A 122 -4.94 2.94 -15.46
C ARG A 122 -4.42 2.36 -16.77
N LEU A 123 -4.81 1.13 -17.10
CA LEU A 123 -4.47 0.50 -18.38
C LEU A 123 -4.99 1.35 -19.56
N ALA A 124 -6.26 1.77 -19.52
CA ALA A 124 -6.84 2.62 -20.56
C ALA A 124 -6.10 3.96 -20.70
N ASN A 125 -5.66 4.57 -19.61
CA ASN A 125 -4.85 5.79 -19.65
C ASN A 125 -3.52 5.58 -20.38
N PHE A 126 -2.83 4.45 -20.11
CA PHE A 126 -1.58 4.10 -20.78
C PHE A 126 -1.76 3.82 -22.28
N ILE A 127 -2.86 3.16 -22.67
CA ILE A 127 -3.22 2.93 -24.07
C ILE A 127 -3.53 4.28 -24.74
N LYS A 128 -4.39 5.10 -24.14
CA LYS A 128 -4.74 6.43 -24.65
C LYS A 128 -3.53 7.34 -24.82
N ALA A 129 -2.56 7.24 -23.95
CA ALA A 129 -1.31 7.99 -24.01
C ALA A 129 -0.29 7.43 -25.03
N GLY A 130 -0.59 6.31 -25.70
CA GLY A 130 0.32 5.65 -26.64
C GLY A 130 1.53 4.99 -25.99
N ALA A 131 1.48 4.76 -24.68
CA ALA A 131 2.56 4.11 -23.92
C ALA A 131 2.57 2.58 -24.12
N ILE A 132 1.41 1.99 -24.40
CA ILE A 132 1.19 0.55 -24.56
C ILE A 132 0.15 0.38 -25.68
N ASP A 133 0.35 -0.64 -26.53
CA ASP A 133 -0.65 -1.05 -27.51
C ASP A 133 -1.78 -1.83 -26.80
N GLU A 134 -3.01 -1.73 -27.31
CA GLU A 134 -4.20 -2.33 -26.69
C GLU A 134 -4.09 -3.87 -26.57
N ASP A 135 -3.48 -4.51 -27.55
CA ASP A 135 -3.25 -5.96 -27.65
C ASP A 135 -1.87 -6.40 -27.16
N SER A 136 -1.15 -5.52 -26.46
CA SER A 136 0.20 -5.82 -25.98
C SER A 136 0.27 -7.11 -25.14
N PRO A 137 1.09 -8.10 -25.54
CA PRO A 137 1.25 -9.35 -24.80
C PRO A 137 1.95 -9.16 -23.44
N ALA A 138 2.48 -7.98 -23.18
CA ALA A 138 3.10 -7.65 -21.89
C ALA A 138 2.07 -7.38 -20.79
N VAL A 139 0.84 -7.03 -21.14
CA VAL A 139 -0.19 -6.58 -20.18
C VAL A 139 -0.80 -7.76 -19.42
N ARG A 140 -0.89 -7.61 -18.10
CA ARG A 140 -1.67 -8.48 -17.21
C ARG A 140 -2.48 -7.61 -16.25
N LEU A 141 -3.80 -7.75 -16.29
CA LEU A 141 -4.71 -7.11 -15.36
C LEU A 141 -4.84 -8.02 -14.12
N VAL A 142 -4.09 -7.72 -13.07
CA VAL A 142 -3.96 -8.58 -11.89
C VAL A 142 -4.71 -8.07 -10.66
N GLY A 143 -5.01 -6.77 -10.58
CA GLY A 143 -5.52 -6.15 -9.37
C GLY A 143 -4.41 -5.72 -8.41
N MET A 144 -4.75 -5.50 -7.15
CA MET A 144 -3.82 -5.02 -6.12
C MET A 144 -3.70 -6.01 -4.96
N PRO A 145 -2.70 -6.90 -4.95
CA PRO A 145 -2.57 -7.97 -3.94
C PRO A 145 -2.57 -7.46 -2.50
N LYS A 146 -1.93 -6.31 -2.24
CA LYS A 146 -1.86 -5.70 -0.90
C LYS A 146 -3.22 -5.56 -0.23
N VAL A 147 -4.28 -5.26 -0.99
CA VAL A 147 -5.60 -4.95 -0.44
C VAL A 147 -6.56 -6.13 -0.42
N ASP A 148 -6.15 -7.30 -0.88
CA ASP A 148 -6.99 -8.51 -0.83
C ASP A 148 -7.49 -8.78 0.59
N CYS A 149 -6.61 -8.61 1.58
CA CYS A 149 -6.93 -8.81 3.00
C CYS A 149 -8.01 -7.87 3.56
N LEU A 150 -8.34 -6.77 2.87
CA LEU A 150 -9.43 -5.88 3.29
C LEU A 150 -10.82 -6.46 2.97
N VAL A 151 -10.91 -7.40 2.03
CA VAL A 151 -12.19 -7.92 1.53
C VAL A 151 -12.33 -9.45 1.61
N ASP A 152 -11.24 -10.18 1.90
CA ASP A 152 -11.22 -11.64 1.98
C ASP A 152 -11.61 -12.21 3.36
N GLY A 153 -11.85 -11.33 4.34
CA GLY A 153 -12.23 -11.69 5.70
C GLY A 153 -11.05 -12.07 6.62
N SER A 154 -9.81 -12.02 6.13
CA SER A 154 -8.61 -12.34 6.91
C SER A 154 -8.31 -11.31 8.01
N LEU A 155 -8.69 -10.04 7.80
CA LEU A 155 -8.54 -8.97 8.78
C LEU A 155 -9.85 -8.73 9.53
N ARG A 156 -9.88 -9.12 10.81
CA ARG A 156 -11.03 -8.88 11.69
C ARG A 156 -10.76 -7.64 12.54
N ARG A 157 -11.63 -6.62 12.41
CA ARG A 157 -11.56 -5.33 13.13
C ARG A 157 -11.23 -5.51 14.61
N ASP A 158 -12.02 -6.32 15.31
CA ASP A 158 -11.86 -6.50 16.77
C ASP A 158 -10.54 -7.16 17.15
N ALA A 159 -10.04 -8.10 16.34
CA ALA A 159 -8.76 -8.73 16.57
C ALA A 159 -7.62 -7.72 16.40
N VAL A 160 -7.69 -6.89 15.37
CA VAL A 160 -6.71 -5.83 15.16
C VAL A 160 -6.73 -4.83 16.32
N LEU A 161 -7.90 -4.35 16.73
CA LEU A 161 -8.01 -3.38 17.84
C LEU A 161 -7.44 -3.95 19.14
N ARG A 162 -7.73 -5.21 19.47
CA ARG A 162 -7.14 -5.87 20.65
C ARG A 162 -5.61 -5.96 20.56
N SER A 163 -5.07 -6.27 19.37
CA SER A 163 -3.61 -6.34 19.18
C SER A 163 -2.92 -4.98 19.34
N LEU A 164 -3.66 -3.89 19.12
CA LEU A 164 -3.20 -2.52 19.32
C LEU A 164 -3.50 -2.00 20.75
N ALA A 165 -4.00 -2.85 21.65
CA ALA A 165 -4.48 -2.47 23.00
C ALA A 165 -5.57 -1.38 22.98
N LEU A 166 -6.42 -1.40 21.94
CA LEU A 166 -7.55 -0.48 21.78
C LEU A 166 -8.88 -1.19 22.09
N ASP A 167 -9.87 -0.42 22.56
CA ASP A 167 -11.19 -0.94 22.91
C ASP A 167 -12.03 -1.21 21.64
N PRO A 168 -12.42 -2.46 21.36
CA PRO A 168 -13.23 -2.80 20.16
C PRO A 168 -14.64 -2.18 20.18
N ASN A 169 -15.15 -1.79 21.36
CA ASN A 169 -16.48 -1.21 21.48
C ASN A 169 -16.51 0.31 21.23
N ARG A 170 -15.36 0.94 21.06
CA ARG A 170 -15.26 2.36 20.73
C ARG A 170 -15.16 2.58 19.23
N THR A 171 -15.78 3.65 18.76
CA THR A 171 -15.53 4.16 17.41
C THR A 171 -14.05 4.47 17.23
N THR A 172 -13.49 4.04 16.12
CA THR A 172 -12.06 4.18 15.83
C THR A 172 -11.85 5.13 14.67
N VAL A 173 -11.07 6.18 14.89
CA VAL A 173 -10.64 7.14 13.87
C VAL A 173 -9.18 6.87 13.50
N LEU A 174 -8.90 6.74 12.22
CA LEU A 174 -7.54 6.63 11.69
C LEU A 174 -7.14 7.96 11.05
N TYR A 175 -6.11 8.63 11.59
CA TYR A 175 -5.45 9.75 10.93
C TYR A 175 -4.23 9.25 10.13
N ALA A 176 -4.31 9.33 8.82
CA ALA A 176 -3.27 8.83 7.91
C ALA A 176 -2.90 9.89 6.85
N PRO A 177 -2.12 10.92 7.22
CA PRO A 177 -1.67 11.95 6.31
C PRO A 177 -0.65 11.44 5.29
N THR A 178 -0.56 12.10 4.12
CA THR A 178 0.55 11.87 3.18
C THR A 178 1.86 12.48 3.71
N TRP A 179 2.95 12.15 3.06
CA TRP A 179 4.25 12.77 3.37
C TRP A 179 4.42 14.07 2.56
N SER A 180 4.87 15.11 3.19
CA SER A 180 5.35 16.37 2.57
C SER A 180 5.60 17.39 3.67
N PRO A 181 6.51 18.35 3.51
CA PRO A 181 6.58 19.53 4.38
C PRO A 181 5.27 20.35 4.40
N ALA A 182 4.47 20.23 3.34
CA ALA A 182 3.16 20.88 3.22
C ALA A 182 1.97 19.95 3.53
N SER A 183 2.19 18.77 4.12
CA SER A 183 1.08 17.85 4.48
C SER A 183 0.19 18.42 5.59
N SER A 184 -1.00 17.86 5.74
CA SER A 184 -1.89 18.20 6.87
C SER A 184 -1.21 17.97 8.22
N LEU A 185 -0.33 16.97 8.33
CA LEU A 185 0.46 16.73 9.53
C LEU A 185 1.32 17.95 9.91
N ASN A 186 2.05 18.51 8.95
CA ASN A 186 2.92 19.66 9.17
C ASN A 186 2.15 20.98 9.41
N LYS A 187 0.92 21.07 8.91
CA LYS A 187 0.11 22.29 8.98
C LYS A 187 -0.70 22.38 10.28
N LEU A 188 -1.41 21.30 10.63
CA LEU A 188 -2.38 21.29 11.73
C LEU A 188 -2.44 19.94 12.49
N GLY A 189 -1.47 19.04 12.23
CA GLY A 189 -1.53 17.68 12.74
C GLY A 189 -1.55 17.57 14.26
N GLU A 190 -0.78 18.39 14.99
CA GLU A 190 -0.76 18.34 16.47
C GLU A 190 -2.07 18.82 17.07
N GLU A 191 -2.61 19.96 16.59
CA GLU A 191 -3.90 20.48 17.05
C GLU A 191 -5.04 19.52 16.73
N LEU A 192 -5.06 18.95 15.52
CA LEU A 192 -6.05 17.95 15.14
C LEU A 192 -5.97 16.70 16.02
N ILE A 193 -4.77 16.21 16.31
CA ILE A 193 -4.57 15.05 17.19
C ILE A 193 -5.08 15.37 18.61
N ASP A 194 -4.76 16.54 19.16
CA ASP A 194 -5.21 16.95 20.49
C ASP A 194 -6.75 17.02 20.55
N GLU A 195 -7.39 17.59 19.54
CA GLU A 195 -8.84 17.67 19.43
C GLU A 195 -9.51 16.28 19.27
N LEU A 196 -8.93 15.38 18.48
CA LEU A 196 -9.43 14.01 18.36
C LEU A 196 -9.27 13.22 19.66
N LEU A 197 -8.15 13.41 20.38
CA LEU A 197 -7.91 12.78 21.69
C LEU A 197 -8.86 13.25 22.79
N ALA A 198 -9.49 14.41 22.64
CA ALA A 198 -10.52 14.91 23.54
C ALA A 198 -11.89 14.24 23.32
N ARG A 199 -12.08 13.43 22.29
CA ARG A 199 -13.34 12.74 21.97
C ARG A 199 -13.36 11.31 22.54
N PRO A 200 -14.55 10.73 22.78
CA PRO A 200 -14.69 9.37 23.31
C PRO A 200 -14.47 8.29 22.22
N ILE A 201 -13.35 8.36 21.50
CA ILE A 201 -12.98 7.48 20.38
C ILE A 201 -11.66 6.76 20.66
N ASN A 202 -11.35 5.73 19.87
CA ASN A 202 -9.97 5.30 19.67
C ASN A 202 -9.35 6.14 18.55
N LEU A 203 -8.13 6.62 18.76
CA LEU A 203 -7.36 7.32 17.74
C LEU A 203 -6.14 6.47 17.30
N ILE A 204 -6.07 6.14 16.03
CA ILE A 204 -4.88 5.55 15.41
C ILE A 204 -4.23 6.63 14.54
N VAL A 205 -2.93 6.85 14.70
CA VAL A 205 -2.14 7.74 13.84
C VAL A 205 -1.13 6.89 13.09
N LYS A 206 -1.20 6.93 11.75
CA LYS A 206 -0.26 6.21 10.88
C LYS A 206 0.45 7.18 9.95
N LEU A 207 1.72 7.41 10.23
CA LEU A 207 2.56 8.25 9.38
C LEU A 207 3.03 7.48 8.14
N HIS A 208 3.15 8.17 7.02
CA HIS A 208 3.82 7.63 5.84
C HIS A 208 5.31 7.39 6.16
N ASP A 209 5.94 6.35 5.59
CA ASP A 209 7.36 6.02 5.88
C ASP A 209 8.31 7.18 5.62
N ARG A 210 8.05 8.00 4.58
CA ARG A 210 8.83 9.21 4.31
C ARG A 210 8.64 10.32 5.34
N SER A 211 7.54 10.37 6.07
CA SER A 211 7.35 11.33 7.17
C SER A 211 8.22 11.02 8.39
N ARG A 212 8.83 9.82 8.43
CA ARG A 212 9.83 9.42 9.44
C ARG A 212 11.27 9.80 9.06
N ASP A 213 11.46 10.21 7.81
CA ASP A 213 12.75 10.63 7.28
C ASP A 213 12.98 12.12 7.60
N LEU A 214 14.02 12.42 8.36
CA LEU A 214 14.32 13.76 8.85
C LEU A 214 14.79 14.74 7.76
N ARG A 215 14.98 14.26 6.54
CA ARG A 215 15.34 15.14 5.42
C ARG A 215 14.25 16.20 5.20
N PRO A 216 14.59 17.51 5.12
CA PRO A 216 13.62 18.60 5.02
C PRO A 216 12.59 18.43 3.89
N ARG A 217 13.01 17.83 2.77
CA ARG A 217 12.12 17.55 1.62
C ARG A 217 10.99 16.55 1.92
N TYR A 218 11.07 15.77 3.01
CA TYR A 218 10.09 14.76 3.36
C TYR A 218 9.24 15.16 4.58
N SER A 219 9.86 15.44 5.70
CA SER A 219 9.18 15.74 6.97
C SER A 219 9.22 17.22 7.37
N GLY A 220 9.90 18.08 6.59
CA GLY A 220 10.22 19.44 7.01
C GLY A 220 11.35 19.51 8.05
N GLY A 221 12.12 18.42 8.23
CA GLY A 221 13.17 18.32 9.25
C GLY A 221 12.66 17.95 10.63
N ILE A 222 11.38 17.58 10.77
CA ILE A 222 10.74 17.27 12.04
C ILE A 222 10.76 15.75 12.28
N ASP A 223 11.20 15.33 13.48
CA ASP A 223 11.00 13.96 13.96
C ASP A 223 9.58 13.80 14.51
N TRP A 224 8.67 13.51 13.60
CA TRP A 224 7.26 13.34 13.94
C TRP A 224 7.01 12.14 14.85
N MET A 225 7.80 11.07 14.76
CA MET A 225 7.64 9.92 15.65
C MET A 225 7.99 10.29 17.09
N ALA A 226 9.13 10.94 17.31
CA ALA A 226 9.52 11.41 18.64
C ALA A 226 8.54 12.44 19.20
N ARG A 227 8.02 13.34 18.35
CA ARG A 227 7.10 14.42 18.75
C ARG A 227 5.71 13.92 19.12
N LEU A 228 5.17 12.92 18.41
CA LEU A 228 3.83 12.39 18.64
C LEU A 228 3.77 11.28 19.69
N ARG A 229 4.86 10.55 19.90
CA ARG A 229 4.90 9.42 20.84
C ARG A 229 4.40 9.78 22.25
N PRO A 230 4.81 10.88 22.89
CA PRO A 230 4.30 11.25 24.22
C PRO A 230 2.81 11.52 24.24
N LYS A 231 2.25 12.10 23.16
CA LYS A 231 0.81 12.39 23.05
C LYS A 231 -0.04 11.12 22.88
N LEU A 232 0.50 10.14 22.15
CA LEU A 232 -0.22 8.92 21.76
C LEU A 232 0.10 7.70 22.65
N SER A 233 0.99 7.85 23.66
CA SER A 233 1.26 6.84 24.68
C SER A 233 0.22 6.93 25.81
N ARG A 234 -1.04 6.73 25.50
CA ARG A 234 -2.18 6.78 26.44
C ARG A 234 -3.27 5.79 26.05
N PRO A 235 -4.20 5.44 26.96
CA PRO A 235 -5.36 4.62 26.61
C PRO A 235 -6.12 5.20 25.41
N HIS A 236 -6.65 4.32 24.58
CA HIS A 236 -7.42 4.65 23.37
C HIS A 236 -6.66 5.41 22.28
N ALA A 237 -5.33 5.43 22.32
CA ALA A 237 -4.50 6.02 21.29
C ALA A 237 -3.39 5.06 20.85
N HIS A 238 -3.04 5.10 19.56
CA HIS A 238 -1.97 4.26 19.00
C HIS A 238 -1.21 5.02 17.89
N LEU A 239 0.11 5.13 18.05
CA LEU A 239 1.01 5.60 16.99
C LEU A 239 1.61 4.39 16.28
N ALA A 240 1.20 4.15 15.04
CA ALA A 240 1.58 2.95 14.31
C ALA A 240 3.02 2.99 13.80
N ASP A 241 3.78 1.94 14.08
CA ASP A 241 5.16 1.76 13.61
C ASP A 241 5.26 0.92 12.32
N SER A 242 4.25 0.10 12.01
CA SER A 242 4.21 -0.75 10.81
C SER A 242 4.13 0.06 9.52
N SER A 243 4.79 -0.40 8.45
CA SER A 243 4.63 0.14 7.09
C SER A 243 3.35 -0.36 6.41
N ASP A 244 2.79 -1.49 6.85
CA ASP A 244 1.50 -1.97 6.35
C ASP A 244 0.35 -1.21 7.01
N ILE A 245 -0.49 -0.58 6.17
CA ILE A 245 -1.65 0.17 6.64
C ILE A 245 -2.93 -0.68 6.65
N CYS A 246 -2.98 -1.81 5.95
CA CYS A 246 -4.21 -2.57 5.77
C CYS A 246 -4.88 -3.01 7.09
N PRO A 247 -4.16 -3.50 8.11
CA PRO A 247 -4.78 -3.78 9.40
C PRO A 247 -5.43 -2.55 10.05
N LEU A 248 -4.79 -1.38 9.90
CA LEU A 248 -5.30 -0.13 10.49
C LEU A 248 -6.53 0.39 9.73
N LEU A 249 -6.56 0.22 8.41
CA LEU A 249 -7.75 0.49 7.61
C LEU A 249 -8.92 -0.40 8.06
N ALA A 250 -8.67 -1.71 8.23
CA ALA A 250 -9.69 -2.65 8.69
C ALA A 250 -10.23 -2.31 10.09
N ALA A 251 -9.37 -1.76 10.96
CA ALA A 251 -9.72 -1.37 12.33
C ALA A 251 -10.53 -0.06 12.42
N ALA A 252 -10.33 0.88 11.50
CA ALA A 252 -10.92 2.22 11.56
C ALA A 252 -12.39 2.24 11.10
N ASP A 253 -13.23 3.01 11.75
CA ASP A 253 -14.61 3.29 11.35
C ASP A 253 -14.70 4.57 10.51
N VAL A 254 -13.80 5.54 10.74
CA VAL A 254 -13.67 6.78 9.98
C VAL A 254 -12.19 7.01 9.69
N MET A 255 -11.88 7.43 8.46
CA MET A 255 -10.53 7.83 8.07
C MET A 255 -10.43 9.33 7.90
N VAL A 256 -9.45 9.95 8.56
CA VAL A 256 -9.02 11.33 8.30
C VAL A 256 -7.70 11.27 7.52
N THR A 257 -7.65 11.94 6.39
CA THR A 257 -6.46 11.98 5.54
C THR A 257 -6.36 13.33 4.81
N ASP A 258 -5.32 13.53 4.03
CA ASP A 258 -5.24 14.63 3.07
C ASP A 258 -5.32 14.10 1.64
N HIS A 259 -4.24 14.12 0.86
CA HIS A 259 -4.19 13.60 -0.50
C HIS A 259 -3.41 12.27 -0.60
N SER A 260 -3.59 11.39 0.40
CA SER A 260 -2.94 10.09 0.46
C SER A 260 -3.66 9.03 -0.38
N SER A 261 -2.89 8.14 -1.00
CA SER A 261 -3.43 7.02 -1.78
C SER A 261 -4.17 5.98 -0.94
N CYS A 262 -3.90 5.91 0.37
CA CYS A 262 -4.63 5.00 1.26
C CYS A 262 -6.11 5.35 1.41
N GLY A 263 -6.52 6.61 1.10
CA GLY A 263 -7.92 6.98 1.00
C GLY A 263 -8.69 6.17 -0.04
N PHE A 264 -8.05 5.84 -1.17
CA PHE A 264 -8.68 4.96 -2.15
C PHE A 264 -8.72 3.49 -1.70
N GLU A 265 -7.66 3.00 -1.05
CA GLU A 265 -7.66 1.64 -0.48
C GLU A 265 -8.80 1.47 0.55
N TYR A 266 -9.09 2.52 1.31
CA TYR A 266 -10.16 2.53 2.31
C TYR A 266 -11.57 2.43 1.71
N LEU A 267 -11.77 2.81 0.44
CA LEU A 267 -13.05 2.66 -0.27
C LEU A 267 -13.54 1.21 -0.35
N LEU A 268 -12.61 0.23 -0.31
CA LEU A 268 -12.95 -1.19 -0.30
C LEU A 268 -13.77 -1.62 0.92
N LEU A 269 -13.70 -0.83 2.00
CA LEU A 269 -14.46 -1.06 3.23
C LEU A 269 -15.79 -0.29 3.28
N ASP A 270 -16.07 0.54 2.29
CA ASP A 270 -17.24 1.43 2.21
C ASP A 270 -17.46 2.28 3.48
N ARG A 271 -16.39 2.76 4.11
CA ARG A 271 -16.41 3.58 5.31
C ARG A 271 -16.10 5.03 5.00
N PRO A 272 -16.60 6.00 5.83
CA PRO A 272 -16.46 7.42 5.54
C PRO A 272 -15.02 7.93 5.62
N ILE A 273 -14.73 8.90 4.72
CA ILE A 273 -13.45 9.58 4.63
C ILE A 273 -13.67 11.07 4.87
N VAL A 274 -12.92 11.66 5.77
CA VAL A 274 -12.77 13.11 5.95
C VAL A 274 -11.43 13.52 5.37
N ARG A 275 -11.45 14.37 4.34
CA ARG A 275 -10.26 14.81 3.63
C ARG A 275 -9.91 16.25 3.95
N ILE A 276 -8.73 16.46 4.49
CA ILE A 276 -8.18 17.81 4.72
C ILE A 276 -7.62 18.31 3.38
N HIS A 277 -8.19 19.38 2.86
CA HIS A 277 -7.74 20.01 1.63
C HIS A 277 -6.58 20.98 1.94
N VAL A 278 -5.39 20.64 1.43
CA VAL A 278 -4.16 21.43 1.60
C VAL A 278 -3.68 21.89 0.22
N PRO A 279 -4.01 23.12 -0.22
CA PRO A 279 -3.64 23.62 -1.54
C PRO A 279 -2.15 23.63 -1.81
N GLU A 280 -1.34 23.99 -0.81
CA GLU A 280 0.13 24.02 -0.94
C GLU A 280 0.73 22.64 -1.17
N LEU A 281 0.13 21.60 -0.57
CA LEU A 281 0.53 20.21 -0.84
C LEU A 281 0.29 19.85 -2.30
N LEU A 282 -0.84 20.25 -2.87
CA LEU A 282 -1.16 19.96 -4.28
C LEU A 282 -0.14 20.58 -5.23
N GLN A 283 0.25 21.83 -4.96
CA GLN A 283 1.24 22.56 -5.75
C GLN A 283 2.64 21.96 -5.59
N LEU A 284 3.09 21.79 -4.34
CA LEU A 284 4.44 21.32 -4.04
C LEU A 284 4.68 19.89 -4.56
N ALA A 285 3.70 19.02 -4.45
CA ALA A 285 3.79 17.62 -4.87
C ALA A 285 3.30 17.39 -6.31
N ASN A 286 2.87 18.44 -7.02
CA ASN A 286 2.32 18.37 -8.38
C ASN A 286 1.27 17.25 -8.53
N ILE A 287 0.30 17.24 -7.62
CA ILE A 287 -0.76 16.21 -7.62
C ILE A 287 -1.76 16.49 -8.74
N HIS A 288 -2.02 15.49 -9.56
CA HIS A 288 -2.89 15.62 -10.73
C HIS A 288 -4.34 15.96 -10.33
N ARG A 289 -4.99 16.84 -11.09
CA ARG A 289 -6.34 17.35 -10.79
C ARG A 289 -7.38 16.25 -10.70
N ASP A 290 -7.35 15.27 -11.61
CA ASP A 290 -8.33 14.17 -11.65
C ASP A 290 -8.22 13.28 -10.40
N TYR A 291 -6.99 13.09 -9.88
CA TYR A 291 -6.77 12.36 -8.64
C TYR A 291 -7.39 13.10 -7.44
N VAL A 292 -7.21 14.44 -7.39
CA VAL A 292 -7.79 15.29 -6.34
C VAL A 292 -9.31 15.26 -6.42
N GLN A 293 -9.88 15.38 -7.62
CA GLN A 293 -11.32 15.36 -7.84
C GLN A 293 -11.93 14.03 -7.41
N LEU A 294 -11.36 12.91 -7.84
CA LEU A 294 -11.85 11.58 -7.51
C LEU A 294 -11.90 11.33 -5.99
N LEU A 295 -10.84 11.73 -5.27
CA LEU A 295 -10.83 11.64 -3.81
C LEU A 295 -11.82 12.61 -3.15
N SER A 296 -12.07 13.77 -3.77
CA SER A 296 -13.05 14.77 -3.32
C SER A 296 -14.49 14.25 -3.38
N GLU A 297 -14.82 13.50 -4.43
CA GLU A 297 -16.18 12.95 -4.64
C GLU A 297 -16.57 11.93 -3.56
N VAL A 298 -15.61 11.19 -3.04
CA VAL A 298 -15.80 10.10 -2.07
C VAL A 298 -15.59 10.50 -0.63
N SER A 299 -15.25 11.77 -0.35
CA SER A 299 -14.89 12.25 0.99
C SER A 299 -15.57 13.57 1.34
N ASP A 300 -15.72 13.85 2.64
CA ASP A 300 -16.02 15.19 3.12
C ASP A 300 -14.75 16.02 3.16
N SER A 301 -14.79 17.19 2.50
CA SER A 301 -13.63 18.07 2.38
C SER A 301 -13.65 19.18 3.42
N THR A 302 -12.55 19.32 4.17
CA THR A 302 -12.34 20.32 5.22
C THR A 302 -11.03 21.06 5.03
N ARG A 303 -10.79 22.13 5.77
CA ARG A 303 -9.52 22.89 5.74
C ARG A 303 -8.96 23.16 7.13
N GLU A 304 -9.83 23.41 8.08
CA GLU A 304 -9.48 23.78 9.45
C GLU A 304 -9.76 22.62 10.41
N VAL A 305 -9.15 22.66 11.59
CA VAL A 305 -9.30 21.61 12.62
C VAL A 305 -10.76 21.50 13.07
N ALA A 306 -11.41 22.62 13.39
CA ALA A 306 -12.81 22.62 13.85
C ALA A 306 -13.76 22.00 12.82
N ASP A 307 -13.61 22.33 11.54
CA ASP A 307 -14.40 21.75 10.44
C ASP A 307 -14.14 20.25 10.30
N THR A 308 -12.88 19.85 10.49
CA THR A 308 -12.46 18.43 10.40
C THR A 308 -13.10 17.63 11.53
N ILE A 309 -13.11 18.15 12.76
CA ILE A 309 -13.76 17.50 13.89
C ILE A 309 -15.27 17.38 13.65
N ALA A 310 -15.93 18.45 13.23
CA ALA A 310 -17.36 18.43 12.90
C ALA A 310 -17.68 17.42 11.77
N ALA A 311 -16.81 17.29 10.78
CA ALA A 311 -16.96 16.30 9.71
C ALA A 311 -16.77 14.85 10.21
N VAL A 312 -15.82 14.62 11.13
CA VAL A 312 -15.65 13.30 11.79
C VAL A 312 -16.91 12.94 12.60
N GLU A 313 -17.47 13.87 13.35
CA GLU A 313 -18.69 13.65 14.14
C GLU A 313 -19.89 13.31 13.24
N ARG A 314 -20.06 14.02 12.11
CA ARG A 314 -21.07 13.67 11.09
C ARG A 314 -20.84 12.30 10.47
N ALA A 315 -19.59 11.97 10.14
CA ALA A 315 -19.21 10.68 9.57
C ALA A 315 -19.49 9.51 10.52
N ILE A 316 -19.35 9.72 11.83
CA ILE A 316 -19.71 8.75 12.87
C ILE A 316 -21.23 8.60 12.96
N ALA A 317 -21.98 9.71 12.90
CA ALA A 317 -23.43 9.71 13.01
C ALA A 317 -24.13 9.10 11.76
N ASP A 318 -23.57 9.34 10.56
CA ASP A 318 -24.09 8.77 9.31
C ASP A 318 -22.96 8.18 8.45
N PRO A 319 -22.50 6.98 8.75
CA PRO A 319 -21.44 6.31 7.97
C PRO A 319 -21.87 5.94 6.56
N SER A 320 -23.17 5.95 6.26
CA SER A 320 -23.73 5.63 4.94
C SER A 320 -23.67 6.81 3.96
N SER A 321 -23.45 8.03 4.45
CA SER A 321 -23.24 9.20 3.60
C SER A 321 -22.17 8.91 2.53
N ARG A 322 -22.50 9.20 1.26
CA ARG A 322 -21.66 8.93 0.07
C ARG A 322 -21.33 7.44 -0.21
N SER A 323 -21.98 6.47 0.46
CA SER A 323 -21.72 5.03 0.26
C SER A 323 -21.87 4.63 -1.23
N ALA A 324 -22.91 5.10 -1.90
CA ALA A 324 -23.11 4.80 -3.32
C ALA A 324 -21.92 5.25 -4.18
N THR A 325 -21.42 6.48 -3.96
CA THR A 325 -20.27 7.02 -4.69
C THR A 325 -18.99 6.26 -4.35
N ARG A 326 -18.75 5.96 -3.05
CA ARG A 326 -17.57 5.16 -2.64
C ARG A 326 -17.53 3.81 -3.33
N ARG A 327 -18.64 3.08 -3.40
CA ARG A 327 -18.73 1.77 -4.06
C ARG A 327 -18.49 1.85 -5.56
N VAL A 328 -19.03 2.84 -6.24
CA VAL A 328 -18.80 3.05 -7.68
C VAL A 328 -17.32 3.32 -7.95
N VAL A 329 -16.70 4.21 -7.19
CA VAL A 329 -15.28 4.55 -7.36
C VAL A 329 -14.39 3.36 -6.97
N ALA A 330 -14.71 2.61 -5.91
CA ALA A 330 -13.97 1.40 -5.56
C ALA A 330 -13.99 0.36 -6.69
N ALA A 331 -15.15 0.13 -7.31
CA ALA A 331 -15.29 -0.81 -8.42
C ALA A 331 -14.48 -0.39 -9.68
N ASP A 332 -14.33 0.92 -9.93
CA ASP A 332 -13.49 1.45 -11.00
C ASP A 332 -11.98 1.31 -10.70
N LEU A 333 -11.60 1.51 -9.43
CA LEU A 333 -10.20 1.57 -9.02
C LEU A 333 -9.56 0.21 -8.66
N PHE A 334 -10.37 -0.82 -8.39
CA PHE A 334 -9.85 -2.12 -7.97
C PHE A 334 -10.44 -3.25 -8.81
N HIS A 335 -9.57 -3.92 -9.58
CA HIS A 335 -9.97 -5.07 -10.37
C HIS A 335 -10.06 -6.32 -9.49
N GLU A 336 -11.28 -6.83 -9.31
CA GLU A 336 -11.59 -8.08 -8.58
C GLU A 336 -10.78 -8.22 -7.27
N PRO A 337 -10.96 -7.32 -6.30
CA PRO A 337 -10.24 -7.37 -5.03
C PRO A 337 -10.57 -8.66 -4.27
N GLY A 338 -9.62 -9.14 -3.45
CA GLY A 338 -9.71 -10.43 -2.74
C GLY A 338 -9.10 -11.61 -3.50
N THR A 339 -8.74 -11.43 -4.78
CA THR A 339 -8.15 -12.48 -5.62
C THR A 339 -6.95 -12.02 -6.44
N ALA A 340 -6.51 -10.78 -6.24
CA ALA A 340 -5.38 -10.19 -6.97
C ALA A 340 -4.05 -10.91 -6.69
N THR A 341 -3.85 -11.42 -5.47
CA THR A 341 -2.68 -12.21 -5.09
C THR A 341 -2.52 -13.45 -5.97
N ALA A 342 -3.61 -14.19 -6.18
CA ALA A 342 -3.59 -15.40 -6.99
C ALA A 342 -3.27 -15.08 -8.47
N ARG A 343 -3.89 -14.02 -9.04
CA ARG A 343 -3.61 -13.60 -10.43
C ARG A 343 -2.18 -13.10 -10.59
N CYS A 344 -1.67 -12.34 -9.63
CA CYS A 344 -0.30 -11.86 -9.66
C CYS A 344 0.71 -13.02 -9.53
N ALA A 345 0.48 -13.98 -8.64
CA ALA A 345 1.29 -15.19 -8.54
C ALA A 345 1.28 -15.99 -9.83
N ALA A 346 0.11 -16.20 -10.46
CA ALA A 346 0.00 -16.88 -11.75
C ALA A 346 0.80 -16.17 -12.84
N ALA A 347 0.74 -14.82 -12.91
CA ALA A 347 1.53 -14.04 -13.86
C ALA A 347 3.05 -14.16 -13.61
N LEU A 348 3.49 -14.29 -12.36
CA LEU A 348 4.90 -14.53 -12.04
C LEU A 348 5.33 -15.95 -12.39
N TYR A 349 4.50 -16.96 -12.15
CA TYR A 349 4.78 -18.34 -12.59
C TYR A 349 4.91 -18.42 -14.11
N GLU A 350 3.96 -17.82 -14.85
CA GLU A 350 4.03 -17.69 -16.30
C GLU A 350 5.36 -17.05 -16.75
N ALA A 351 5.72 -15.92 -16.13
CA ALA A 351 6.93 -15.16 -16.48
C ALA A 351 8.23 -15.96 -16.32
N VAL A 352 8.26 -16.93 -15.40
CA VAL A 352 9.42 -17.81 -15.19
C VAL A 352 9.27 -19.20 -15.82
N GLY A 353 8.19 -19.43 -16.59
CA GLY A 353 7.93 -20.69 -17.30
C GLY A 353 7.65 -21.86 -16.36
N LEU A 354 6.82 -21.63 -15.33
CA LEU A 354 6.34 -22.64 -14.41
C LEU A 354 4.81 -22.61 -14.34
N GLU A 355 4.20 -23.78 -14.17
CA GLU A 355 2.79 -23.87 -13.78
C GLU A 355 2.65 -23.47 -12.29
N PRO A 356 1.55 -22.78 -11.93
CA PRO A 356 1.26 -22.43 -10.54
C PRO A 356 1.33 -23.65 -9.62
N HIS A 357 1.94 -23.47 -8.45
CA HIS A 357 2.02 -24.54 -7.45
C HIS A 357 0.66 -24.68 -6.76
N PRO A 358 0.17 -25.92 -6.47
CA PRO A 358 -1.11 -26.15 -5.81
C PRO A 358 -1.26 -25.39 -4.47
N PHE A 359 -0.15 -25.14 -3.73
CA PHE A 359 -0.17 -24.36 -2.49
C PHE A 359 -0.60 -22.90 -2.70
N ALA A 360 -0.40 -22.32 -3.88
CA ALA A 360 -0.89 -20.98 -4.19
C ALA A 360 -2.42 -20.90 -4.23
N SER A 361 -3.12 -22.04 -4.30
CA SER A 361 -4.59 -22.15 -4.27
C SER A 361 -5.14 -22.56 -2.90
N LEU A 362 -4.32 -23.07 -1.96
CA LEU A 362 -4.78 -23.63 -0.68
C LEU A 362 -5.10 -22.58 0.39
N GLU A 363 -4.60 -21.35 0.29
CA GLU A 363 -4.97 -20.28 1.23
C GLU A 363 -6.45 -19.85 1.14
N ARG A 364 -7.18 -20.25 0.07
CA ARG A 364 -8.63 -19.98 -0.06
C ARG A 364 -9.54 -20.94 0.71
N THR A 365 -9.07 -22.11 1.09
CA THR A 365 -9.88 -23.12 1.77
C THR A 365 -9.61 -23.22 3.27
N ALA A 366 -8.50 -22.70 3.76
CA ALA A 366 -8.12 -22.77 5.18
C ALA A 366 -8.77 -21.69 6.05
N SER A 367 -9.40 -20.65 5.48
CA SER A 367 -10.07 -19.60 6.26
C SER A 367 -11.46 -19.99 6.76
N SER A 368 -11.98 -21.18 6.41
CA SER A 368 -13.30 -21.65 6.87
C SER A 368 -13.24 -22.68 8.01
N THR A 369 -12.06 -23.15 8.42
CA THR A 369 -11.92 -24.15 9.50
C THR A 369 -10.58 -24.03 10.23
N SER A 370 -10.38 -22.99 11.01
CA SER A 370 -9.52 -23.04 12.20
C SER A 370 -9.65 -21.77 13.03
N SER A 371 -10.51 -21.84 14.04
CA SER A 371 -10.37 -21.08 15.26
C SER A 371 -9.21 -21.69 16.03
N GLU A 372 -8.04 -21.16 15.91
CA GLU A 372 -6.87 -21.31 16.81
C GLU A 372 -5.58 -21.34 15.98
N MET A 373 -4.66 -20.49 16.39
CA MET A 373 -3.31 -20.32 15.84
C MET A 373 -3.19 -19.43 14.59
N ASP A 374 -2.90 -18.15 14.83
CA ASP A 374 -1.65 -17.51 14.41
C ASP A 374 -1.56 -16.07 14.91
N ALA A 375 -1.12 -15.94 16.15
CA ALA A 375 -0.61 -14.66 16.69
C ALA A 375 0.77 -14.28 16.11
N ALA A 376 1.21 -14.96 15.06
CA ALA A 376 2.58 -14.87 14.54
C ALA A 376 2.80 -13.87 13.39
N CYS A 377 1.82 -13.04 13.04
CA CYS A 377 1.97 -12.03 11.97
C CYS A 377 2.09 -10.59 12.44
N LEU A 378 2.18 -10.36 13.76
CA LEU A 378 2.48 -9.03 14.30
C LEU A 378 3.86 -9.06 14.94
N PRO A 379 4.80 -8.19 14.58
CA PRO A 379 6.05 -8.08 15.33
C PRO A 379 5.70 -7.68 16.77
N SER A 380 6.21 -8.46 17.74
CA SER A 380 6.22 -8.09 19.15
C SER A 380 6.78 -6.68 19.33
N ALA A 381 6.13 -5.96 20.23
CA ALA A 381 6.42 -4.60 20.63
C ALA A 381 7.90 -4.32 20.96
#